data_b7ddeb719b02b40b2a6c413591e5d202
#
_entry.id   b7ddeb719b02b40b2a6c413591e5d202
#
_cell.length_a   1.000
_cell.length_b   1.000
_cell.length_c   1.000
_cell.angle_alpha   90.00
_cell.angle_beta   90.00
_cell.angle_gamma   90.00
#
_symmetry.space_group_name_H-M   'P 1'
#
loop_
_entity.id
_entity.type
_entity.pdbx_description
1 polymer ?
#
loop_
_entity_poly.entity_id
_entity_poly.type
_entity_poly.pdbx_seq_one_letter_code
_entity_poly.pdbx_strand_id
1 'polypeptide(L)'
;MRHQRVDAGGEHMNGVYEALKRTESGERRRGEAPAADDGATRDEGAAGGIRPAPRYGVGPALIAGNDRYGAVNDRFRVLSARLQALAAERDRHLFAVTSALAGEGKSFVALNLAVSLAQNGVRVLLIDTDLRTPSLHWSLRLNPLHGLLSYLTERIDFESSMQATALPGLTLIPAAAAPSAPELFACPRMHKLIAAARAAYARDYVVIDCPPALAAPETQIVARLADALVMVIAANRTPRHAVARALDQLAGCEIAGLVLNRFEPSYSRKAEYG
;
A
#
# COMPACT_ATOMS: atom_id res chain seq x y z
N MET A 1 -31.34 24.06 -16.18
CA MET A 1 -31.41 22.80 -15.44
C MET A 1 -29.99 22.50 -14.93
N ARG A 2 -29.73 22.71 -13.62
CA ARG A 2 -28.46 22.46 -12.98
C ARG A 2 -28.46 21.02 -12.43
N HIS A 3 -27.59 20.16 -12.95
CA HIS A 3 -27.38 18.82 -12.40
C HIS A 3 -26.64 18.95 -11.06
N GLN A 4 -27.30 18.59 -9.99
CA GLN A 4 -26.67 18.25 -8.71
C GLN A 4 -25.87 16.96 -8.90
N ARG A 5 -24.54 17.06 -8.85
CA ARG A 5 -23.67 15.90 -8.62
C ARG A 5 -23.80 15.50 -7.16
N VAL A 6 -24.42 14.38 -6.90
CA VAL A 6 -24.46 13.76 -5.57
C VAL A 6 -23.08 13.20 -5.29
N ASP A 7 -22.46 13.70 -4.22
CA ASP A 7 -21.09 13.36 -3.78
C ASP A 7 -21.13 12.05 -2.98
N ALA A 8 -21.27 10.91 -3.69
CA ALA A 8 -21.37 9.57 -3.08
C ALA A 8 -20.06 9.12 -2.38
N GLY A 9 -18.92 9.77 -2.65
CA GLY A 9 -17.63 9.48 -2.02
C GLY A 9 -17.52 10.04 -0.60
N GLY A 10 -18.13 11.19 -0.33
CA GLY A 10 -18.14 11.82 0.98
C GLY A 10 -18.95 11.04 2.02
N GLU A 11 -20.02 10.38 1.61
CA GLU A 11 -20.87 9.61 2.52
C GLU A 11 -20.21 8.32 3.02
N HIS A 12 -19.40 7.65 2.18
CA HIS A 12 -18.70 6.41 2.59
C HIS A 12 -17.57 6.68 3.59
N MET A 13 -16.84 7.78 3.40
CA MET A 13 -15.77 8.19 4.31
C MET A 13 -16.32 8.69 5.66
N ASN A 14 -17.44 9.41 5.65
CA ASN A 14 -18.15 9.80 6.87
C ASN A 14 -18.63 8.58 7.67
N GLY A 15 -19.08 7.52 7.02
CA GLY A 15 -19.52 6.28 7.68
C GLY A 15 -18.40 5.57 8.43
N VAL A 16 -17.20 5.49 7.85
CA VAL A 16 -16.02 4.86 8.48
C VAL A 16 -15.49 5.73 9.64
N TYR A 17 -15.44 7.03 9.45
CA TYR A 17 -14.98 7.99 10.45
C TYR A 17 -15.94 8.06 11.65
N GLU A 18 -17.24 8.09 11.41
CA GLU A 18 -18.27 8.07 12.46
C GLU A 18 -18.31 6.72 13.21
N ALA A 19 -18.07 5.60 12.53
CA ALA A 19 -17.96 4.29 13.18
C ALA A 19 -16.75 4.21 14.13
N LEU A 20 -15.62 4.81 13.75
CA LEU A 20 -14.43 4.90 14.60
C LEU A 20 -14.66 5.80 15.80
N LYS A 21 -15.33 6.96 15.65
CA LYS A 21 -15.68 7.88 16.75
C LYS A 21 -16.67 7.29 17.74
N ARG A 22 -17.68 6.57 17.30
CA ARG A 22 -18.69 5.95 18.19
C ARG A 22 -18.09 4.90 19.12
N THR A 23 -17.01 4.22 18.70
CA THR A 23 -16.30 3.26 19.55
C THR A 23 -15.37 3.91 20.57
N GLU A 24 -14.87 5.12 20.32
CA GLU A 24 -14.06 5.87 21.30
C GLU A 24 -14.87 6.37 22.50
N SER A 25 -16.15 6.66 22.32
CA SER A 25 -17.02 7.16 23.40
C SER A 25 -17.49 6.06 24.38
N GLY A 26 -17.35 4.79 24.02
CA GLY A 26 -17.80 3.63 24.82
C GLY A 26 -16.77 3.00 25.76
N GLU A 27 -15.48 3.26 25.57
CA GLU A 27 -14.40 2.50 26.23
C GLU A 27 -13.64 3.24 27.35
N ARG A 28 -14.19 4.34 27.93
CA ARG A 28 -13.61 4.90 29.15
C ARG A 28 -14.07 4.16 30.40
N ARG A 29 -13.68 2.89 30.56
CA ARG A 29 -13.60 2.24 31.89
C ARG A 29 -12.56 1.12 31.90
N ARG A 30 -11.48 1.39 32.72
CA ARG A 30 -10.59 0.48 33.45
C ARG A 30 -9.61 -0.41 32.68
N GLY A 31 -8.33 -0.23 33.05
CA GLY A 31 -7.25 -1.20 32.92
C GLY A 31 -5.88 -0.56 33.13
N GLU A 32 -5.41 -0.59 34.38
CA GLU A 32 -4.06 -0.19 34.78
C GLU A 32 -2.99 -0.95 34.00
N ALA A 33 -1.92 -0.24 33.59
CA ALA A 33 -0.74 -0.79 32.95
C ALA A 33 0.25 -1.31 33.98
N PRO A 34 0.99 -2.39 33.71
CA PRO A 34 2.25 -2.66 34.40
C PRO A 34 3.43 -2.03 33.66
N ALA A 35 4.41 -1.62 34.48
CA ALA A 35 5.58 -0.83 34.16
C ALA A 35 6.50 -1.44 33.10
N ALA A 36 7.13 -0.56 32.32
CA ALA A 36 8.21 -0.85 31.40
C ALA A 36 9.52 -1.14 32.16
N ASP A 37 10.24 -2.14 31.72
CA ASP A 37 11.64 -2.39 32.11
C ASP A 37 12.55 -1.76 31.05
N ASP A 38 13.33 -0.77 31.48
CA ASP A 38 14.30 -0.04 30.68
C ASP A 38 15.62 -0.82 30.63
N GLY A 39 15.88 -1.46 29.50
CA GLY A 39 17.18 -2.02 29.17
C GLY A 39 17.87 -1.31 28.02
N ALA A 40 18.31 -0.07 28.23
CA ALA A 40 19.12 0.66 27.26
C ALA A 40 20.58 0.24 27.36
N THR A 41 21.11 -0.43 26.35
CA THR A 41 22.55 -0.45 26.07
C THR A 41 22.82 0.44 24.86
N ARG A 42 23.48 1.56 25.15
CA ARG A 42 24.13 2.42 24.16
C ARG A 42 25.32 1.69 23.59
N ASP A 43 25.40 1.59 22.29
CA ASP A 43 26.67 1.32 21.58
C ASP A 43 26.91 2.49 20.62
N GLU A 44 27.94 3.27 20.98
CA GLU A 44 28.49 4.35 20.15
C GLU A 44 29.59 3.76 19.29
N GLY A 45 29.56 4.04 18.00
CA GLY A 45 30.79 4.03 17.23
C GLY A 45 30.71 3.42 15.84
N ALA A 46 31.07 4.27 14.92
CA ALA A 46 31.81 3.99 13.69
C ALA A 46 31.07 3.89 12.35
N ALA A 47 31.46 4.88 11.53
CA ALA A 47 31.80 4.77 10.10
C ALA A 47 30.76 4.24 9.10
N GLY A 48 30.46 5.10 8.15
CA GLY A 48 29.81 4.91 6.85
C GLY A 48 29.91 3.55 6.17
N GLY A 49 29.16 2.57 6.67
CA GLY A 49 28.91 1.30 6.02
C GLY A 49 27.46 1.26 5.58
N ILE A 50 27.22 0.91 4.32
CA ILE A 50 25.92 0.53 3.81
C ILE A 50 25.35 -0.49 4.79
N ARG A 51 24.30 -0.12 5.54
CA ARG A 51 23.59 -1.05 6.41
C ARG A 51 23.11 -2.21 5.55
N PRO A 52 23.50 -3.46 5.84
CA PRO A 52 22.91 -4.60 5.15
C PRO A 52 21.40 -4.53 5.38
N ALA A 53 20.64 -4.65 4.27
CA ALA A 53 19.19 -4.74 4.33
C ALA A 53 18.79 -5.75 5.41
N PRO A 54 17.77 -5.46 6.24
CA PRO A 54 17.34 -6.40 7.25
C PRO A 54 17.09 -7.73 6.54
N ARG A 55 17.73 -8.79 7.04
CA ARG A 55 17.49 -10.17 6.61
C ARG A 55 16.07 -10.53 7.03
N TYR A 56 15.09 -10.03 6.30
CA TYR A 56 13.79 -10.69 6.27
C TYR A 56 14.08 -12.05 5.65
N GLY A 57 14.03 -13.08 6.48
CA GLY A 57 14.14 -14.44 6.01
C GLY A 57 13.29 -14.55 4.76
N VAL A 58 13.79 -15.27 3.76
CA VAL A 58 13.14 -15.54 2.47
C VAL A 58 11.84 -16.30 2.76
N GLY A 59 10.93 -15.64 3.46
CA GLY A 59 9.55 -16.03 3.58
C GLY A 59 8.82 -15.42 2.39
N PRO A 60 7.87 -16.09 1.79
CA PRO A 60 7.30 -15.68 0.52
C PRO A 60 6.52 -14.39 0.71
N ALA A 61 7.14 -13.28 0.39
CA ALA A 61 6.40 -12.03 0.17
C ALA A 61 5.41 -12.19 -0.98
N LEU A 62 5.64 -13.20 -1.83
CA LEU A 62 4.77 -13.58 -2.92
C LEU A 62 3.94 -14.81 -2.51
N ILE A 63 2.69 -14.58 -2.11
CA ILE A 63 1.74 -15.63 -1.74
C ILE A 63 0.80 -15.93 -2.90
N ALA A 64 0.40 -14.92 -3.67
CA ALA A 64 -0.50 -15.07 -4.78
C ALA A 64 0.09 -16.01 -5.84
N GLY A 65 -0.59 -17.13 -6.07
CA GLY A 65 -0.13 -18.19 -7.00
C GLY A 65 0.63 -19.34 -6.36
N ASN A 66 0.78 -19.37 -5.03
CA ASN A 66 1.37 -20.51 -4.33
C ASN A 66 0.27 -21.31 -3.60
N ASP A 67 0.04 -22.55 -4.03
CA ASP A 67 -1.03 -23.43 -3.52
C ASP A 67 -0.94 -23.68 -2.01
N ARG A 68 0.25 -23.54 -1.42
CA ARG A 68 0.43 -23.67 0.03
C ARG A 68 -0.32 -22.62 0.85
N TYR A 69 -0.77 -21.53 0.22
CA TYR A 69 -1.43 -20.40 0.88
C TYR A 69 -2.85 -20.18 0.37
N GLY A 70 -3.58 -21.25 0.03
CA GLY A 70 -4.91 -21.20 -0.60
C GLY A 70 -5.85 -20.19 0.04
N ALA A 71 -6.05 -20.25 1.36
CA ALA A 71 -6.95 -19.31 2.06
C ALA A 71 -6.52 -17.84 1.99
N VAL A 72 -5.21 -17.54 1.88
CA VAL A 72 -4.70 -16.18 1.72
C VAL A 72 -4.85 -15.73 0.27
N ASN A 73 -4.61 -16.63 -0.68
CA ASN A 73 -4.84 -16.39 -2.10
C ASN A 73 -6.30 -16.02 -2.37
N ASP A 74 -7.24 -16.72 -1.76
CA ASP A 74 -8.67 -16.44 -1.91
C ASP A 74 -9.03 -15.02 -1.41
N ARG A 75 -8.40 -14.54 -0.34
CA ARG A 75 -8.59 -13.17 0.14
C ARG A 75 -8.09 -12.13 -0.86
N PHE A 76 -6.96 -12.37 -1.53
CA PHE A 76 -6.47 -11.49 -2.58
C PHE A 76 -7.33 -11.55 -3.84
N ARG A 77 -7.88 -12.71 -4.20
CA ARG A 77 -8.89 -12.84 -5.26
C ARG A 77 -10.15 -12.02 -4.96
N VAL A 78 -10.65 -12.08 -3.72
CA VAL A 78 -11.79 -11.26 -3.30
C VAL A 78 -11.45 -9.77 -3.35
N LEU A 79 -10.25 -9.37 -2.88
CA LEU A 79 -9.81 -7.99 -2.92
C LEU A 79 -9.70 -7.49 -4.37
N SER A 80 -9.04 -8.26 -5.25
CA SER A 80 -8.91 -7.89 -6.67
C SER A 80 -10.26 -7.79 -7.36
N ALA A 81 -11.18 -8.72 -7.12
CA ALA A 81 -12.53 -8.68 -7.69
C ALA A 81 -13.32 -7.43 -7.25
N ARG A 82 -13.20 -7.02 -5.98
CA ARG A 82 -13.83 -5.79 -5.48
C ARG A 82 -13.26 -4.54 -6.14
N LEU A 83 -11.95 -4.46 -6.32
CA LEU A 83 -11.33 -3.32 -7.01
C LEU A 83 -11.66 -3.30 -8.50
N GLN A 84 -11.77 -4.46 -9.14
CA GLN A 84 -12.24 -4.56 -10.54
C GLN A 84 -13.69 -4.08 -10.68
N ALA A 85 -14.58 -4.41 -9.74
CA ALA A 85 -15.95 -3.90 -9.74
C ALA A 85 -15.98 -2.37 -9.59
N LEU A 86 -15.19 -1.79 -8.66
CA LEU A 86 -15.07 -0.33 -8.51
C LEU A 86 -14.50 0.33 -9.76
N ALA A 87 -13.55 -0.32 -10.42
CA ALA A 87 -12.95 0.16 -11.66
C ALA A 87 -14.00 0.22 -12.78
N ALA A 88 -14.79 -0.84 -12.95
CA ALA A 88 -15.83 -0.92 -13.97
C ALA A 88 -16.95 0.13 -13.77
N GLU A 89 -17.33 0.42 -12.52
CA GLU A 89 -18.37 1.39 -12.21
C GLU A 89 -17.95 2.84 -12.45
N ARG A 90 -16.65 3.17 -12.28
CA ARG A 90 -16.19 4.55 -12.19
C ARG A 90 -15.00 4.89 -13.09
N ASP A 91 -14.65 4.01 -14.01
CA ASP A 91 -13.45 4.14 -14.90
C ASP A 91 -12.18 4.42 -14.11
N ARG A 92 -11.96 3.63 -13.04
CA ARG A 92 -10.84 3.79 -12.08
C ARG A 92 -9.90 2.62 -12.19
N HIS A 93 -8.69 2.88 -12.65
CA HIS A 93 -7.70 1.84 -12.91
C HIS A 93 -6.39 2.01 -12.13
N LEU A 94 -6.24 3.14 -11.41
CA LEU A 94 -5.03 3.49 -10.68
C LEU A 94 -5.29 3.54 -9.18
N PHE A 95 -4.77 2.55 -8.45
CA PHE A 95 -4.97 2.37 -7.02
C PHE A 95 -3.68 2.60 -6.24
N ALA A 96 -3.69 3.53 -5.27
CA ALA A 96 -2.62 3.67 -4.30
C ALA A 96 -2.85 2.75 -3.10
N VAL A 97 -1.80 2.13 -2.58
CA VAL A 97 -1.83 1.30 -1.37
C VAL A 97 -0.90 1.92 -0.35
N THR A 98 -1.42 2.22 0.83
CA THR A 98 -0.64 2.77 1.94
C THR A 98 -1.08 2.17 3.27
N SER A 99 -0.47 2.62 4.36
CA SER A 99 -0.82 2.25 5.73
C SER A 99 -0.68 3.47 6.65
N ALA A 100 -1.24 3.43 7.85
CA ALA A 100 -1.06 4.50 8.82
C ALA A 100 0.39 4.55 9.32
N LEU A 101 0.95 3.39 9.68
CA LEU A 101 2.27 3.24 10.29
C LEU A 101 3.17 2.29 9.47
N ALA A 102 4.47 2.35 9.75
CA ALA A 102 5.43 1.42 9.17
C ALA A 102 5.18 -0.02 9.66
N GLY A 103 5.50 -1.01 8.80
CA GLY A 103 5.42 -2.43 9.19
C GLY A 103 4.02 -3.04 9.16
N GLU A 104 2.98 -2.34 8.68
CA GLU A 104 1.61 -2.87 8.59
C GLU A 104 1.39 -3.82 7.41
N GLY A 105 2.36 -3.88 6.48
CA GLY A 105 2.35 -4.79 5.33
C GLY A 105 1.76 -4.20 4.06
N LYS A 106 1.82 -2.88 3.88
CA LYS A 106 1.39 -2.17 2.67
C LYS A 106 1.98 -2.77 1.39
N SER A 107 3.32 -2.91 1.33
CA SER A 107 4.03 -3.46 0.16
C SER A 107 3.69 -4.92 -0.11
N PHE A 108 3.46 -5.71 0.97
CA PHE A 108 2.96 -7.08 0.86
C PHE A 108 1.57 -7.11 0.21
N VAL A 109 0.66 -6.22 0.65
CA VAL A 109 -0.69 -6.12 0.09
C VAL A 109 -0.64 -5.62 -1.35
N ALA A 110 0.14 -4.57 -1.65
CA ALA A 110 0.28 -4.02 -3.00
C ALA A 110 0.81 -5.06 -3.99
N LEU A 111 1.85 -5.81 -3.61
CA LEU A 111 2.43 -6.86 -4.44
C LEU A 111 1.43 -7.98 -4.73
N ASN A 112 0.82 -8.55 -3.69
CA ASN A 112 -0.07 -9.69 -3.87
C ASN A 112 -1.40 -9.31 -4.54
N LEU A 113 -1.87 -8.07 -4.36
CA LEU A 113 -2.97 -7.51 -5.13
C LEU A 113 -2.60 -7.41 -6.63
N ALA A 114 -1.44 -6.84 -6.96
CA ALA A 114 -0.97 -6.73 -8.34
C ALA A 114 -0.83 -8.10 -9.01
N VAL A 115 -0.29 -9.08 -8.29
CA VAL A 115 -0.20 -10.47 -8.80
C VAL A 115 -1.58 -11.09 -9.00
N SER A 116 -2.49 -10.92 -8.04
CA SER A 116 -3.86 -11.44 -8.16
C SER A 116 -4.62 -10.83 -9.33
N LEU A 117 -4.43 -9.53 -9.60
CA LEU A 117 -4.97 -8.87 -10.79
C LEU A 117 -4.37 -9.45 -12.08
N ALA A 118 -3.03 -9.59 -12.15
CA ALA A 118 -2.35 -10.14 -13.33
C ALA A 118 -2.78 -11.58 -13.64
N GLN A 119 -3.04 -12.40 -12.61
CA GLN A 119 -3.57 -13.76 -12.77
C GLN A 119 -4.98 -13.81 -13.38
N ASN A 120 -5.73 -12.72 -13.31
CA ASN A 120 -7.02 -12.59 -13.99
C ASN A 120 -6.88 -12.22 -15.49
N GLY A 121 -5.66 -12.24 -16.04
CA GLY A 121 -5.39 -12.03 -17.48
C GLY A 121 -5.28 -10.56 -17.90
N VAL A 122 -5.21 -9.61 -16.96
CA VAL A 122 -5.00 -8.19 -17.23
C VAL A 122 -3.53 -7.81 -17.02
N ARG A 123 -3.07 -6.75 -17.67
CA ARG A 123 -1.72 -6.22 -17.42
C ARG A 123 -1.75 -5.35 -16.18
N VAL A 124 -0.69 -5.40 -15.38
CA VAL A 124 -0.57 -4.61 -14.16
C VAL A 124 0.79 -3.92 -14.12
N LEU A 125 0.78 -2.61 -13.92
CA LEU A 125 1.97 -1.85 -13.57
C LEU A 125 1.99 -1.65 -12.06
N LEU A 126 3.00 -2.21 -11.40
CA LEU A 126 3.27 -1.96 -9.99
C LEU A 126 4.35 -0.89 -9.87
N ILE A 127 4.09 0.17 -9.12
CA ILE A 127 5.03 1.28 -8.92
C ILE A 127 5.41 1.32 -7.43
N ASP A 128 6.70 1.17 -7.13
CA ASP A 128 7.24 1.34 -5.77
C ASP A 128 7.59 2.81 -5.57
N THR A 129 6.87 3.50 -4.69
CA THR A 129 7.15 4.90 -4.33
C THR A 129 7.79 5.05 -2.95
N ASP A 130 8.07 3.94 -2.25
CA ASP A 130 8.76 3.97 -0.96
C ASP A 130 10.28 4.04 -1.16
N LEU A 131 10.80 5.26 -1.45
CA LEU A 131 12.25 5.48 -1.61
C LEU A 131 13.02 5.31 -0.30
N ARG A 132 12.36 5.29 0.86
CA ARG A 132 13.02 5.14 2.16
C ARG A 132 13.36 3.68 2.44
N THR A 133 12.42 2.79 2.15
CA THR A 133 12.54 1.35 2.42
C THR A 133 12.04 0.53 1.23
N PRO A 134 12.63 0.69 0.03
CA PRO A 134 12.19 -0.03 -1.15
C PRO A 134 12.33 -1.53 -0.96
N SER A 135 11.27 -2.29 -1.29
CA SER A 135 11.24 -3.72 -0.99
C SER A 135 10.66 -4.60 -2.10
N LEU A 136 9.93 -4.02 -3.05
CA LEU A 136 9.23 -4.80 -4.07
C LEU A 136 10.17 -5.53 -5.02
N HIS A 137 11.28 -4.89 -5.41
CA HIS A 137 12.29 -5.52 -6.27
C HIS A 137 12.93 -6.76 -5.62
N TRP A 138 13.19 -6.73 -4.30
CA TRP A 138 13.68 -7.90 -3.57
C TRP A 138 12.65 -9.03 -3.57
N SER A 139 11.39 -8.68 -3.33
CA SER A 139 10.28 -9.64 -3.30
C SER A 139 10.07 -10.33 -4.65
N LEU A 140 10.35 -9.62 -5.75
CA LEU A 140 10.26 -10.11 -7.12
C LEU A 140 11.60 -10.66 -7.66
N ARG A 141 12.66 -10.69 -6.83
CA ARG A 141 14.01 -11.14 -7.19
C ARG A 141 14.59 -10.40 -8.38
N LEU A 142 14.30 -9.11 -8.47
CA LEU A 142 14.86 -8.23 -9.49
C LEU A 142 16.10 -7.51 -8.93
N ASN A 143 17.04 -7.23 -9.84
CA ASN A 143 18.20 -6.37 -9.56
C ASN A 143 18.10 -5.12 -10.44
N PRO A 144 17.34 -4.09 -10.03
CA PRO A 144 17.08 -2.95 -10.88
C PRO A 144 18.31 -2.07 -11.05
N LEU A 145 18.66 -1.78 -12.31
CA LEU A 145 19.65 -0.77 -12.67
C LEU A 145 19.04 0.64 -12.63
N HIS A 146 17.76 0.75 -12.98
CA HIS A 146 16.98 1.97 -13.11
C HIS A 146 15.59 1.79 -12.51
N GLY A 147 14.89 2.89 -12.26
CA GLY A 147 13.54 2.88 -11.73
C GLY A 147 13.02 4.29 -11.47
N LEU A 148 12.11 4.43 -10.52
CA LEU A 148 11.41 5.66 -10.21
C LEU A 148 12.36 6.85 -9.96
N LEU A 149 13.38 6.67 -9.12
CA LEU A 149 14.33 7.73 -8.82
C LEU A 149 15.07 8.22 -10.08
N SER A 150 15.51 7.29 -10.94
CA SER A 150 16.20 7.62 -12.19
C SER A 150 15.27 8.39 -13.14
N TYR A 151 13.99 8.03 -13.19
CA TYR A 151 12.99 8.74 -13.95
C TYR A 151 12.75 10.16 -13.39
N LEU A 152 12.50 10.28 -12.08
CA LEU A 152 12.21 11.57 -11.45
C LEU A 152 13.38 12.55 -11.54
N THR A 153 14.63 12.04 -11.59
CA THR A 153 15.85 12.84 -11.77
C THR A 153 16.29 13.03 -13.23
N GLU A 154 15.39 12.81 -14.19
CA GLU A 154 15.57 13.02 -15.64
C GLU A 154 16.68 12.21 -16.31
N ARG A 155 17.09 11.10 -15.72
CA ARG A 155 18.15 10.25 -16.28
C ARG A 155 17.64 9.29 -17.34
N ILE A 156 16.35 8.95 -17.30
CA ILE A 156 15.70 7.97 -18.19
C ILE A 156 14.27 8.41 -18.52
N ASP A 157 13.70 7.82 -19.57
CA ASP A 157 12.29 7.94 -19.92
C ASP A 157 11.39 6.97 -19.13
N PHE A 158 10.06 7.01 -19.42
CA PHE A 158 9.07 6.19 -18.75
C PHE A 158 9.28 4.70 -19.04
N GLU A 159 9.49 4.35 -20.31
CA GLU A 159 9.67 2.98 -20.77
C GLU A 159 10.91 2.34 -20.14
N SER A 160 12.01 3.08 -20.08
CA SER A 160 13.28 2.61 -19.47
C SER A 160 13.19 2.49 -17.94
N SER A 161 12.19 3.10 -17.30
CA SER A 161 11.96 2.96 -15.85
C SER A 161 11.27 1.66 -15.49
N MET A 162 10.62 1.00 -16.46
CA MET A 162 9.85 -0.22 -16.28
C MET A 162 10.73 -1.47 -16.39
N GLN A 163 10.44 -2.46 -15.55
CA GLN A 163 11.09 -3.77 -15.57
C GLN A 163 10.06 -4.88 -15.65
N ALA A 164 10.22 -5.74 -16.64
CA ALA A 164 9.45 -6.98 -16.72
C ALA A 164 9.77 -7.88 -15.53
N THR A 165 8.77 -8.54 -14.98
CA THR A 165 8.93 -9.52 -13.93
C THR A 165 8.83 -10.95 -14.49
N ALA A 166 9.19 -11.96 -13.68
CA ALA A 166 8.97 -13.37 -14.05
C ALA A 166 7.47 -13.74 -14.05
N LEU A 167 6.59 -12.86 -13.58
CA LEU A 167 5.15 -13.10 -13.51
C LEU A 167 4.48 -12.52 -14.75
N PRO A 168 3.80 -13.35 -15.58
CA PRO A 168 3.11 -12.87 -16.77
C PRO A 168 2.12 -11.75 -16.44
N GLY A 169 2.11 -10.69 -17.23
CA GLY A 169 1.21 -9.57 -17.05
C GLY A 169 1.62 -8.54 -15.97
N LEU A 170 2.67 -8.81 -15.18
CA LEU A 170 3.14 -7.88 -14.14
C LEU A 170 4.45 -7.20 -14.56
N THR A 171 4.43 -5.86 -14.55
CA THR A 171 5.60 -5.00 -14.76
C THR A 171 5.83 -4.17 -13.50
N LEU A 172 7.09 -3.91 -13.13
CA LEU A 172 7.47 -3.11 -11.98
C LEU A 172 8.21 -1.83 -12.42
N ILE A 173 7.85 -0.69 -11.82
CA ILE A 173 8.76 0.46 -11.70
C ILE A 173 9.34 0.41 -10.29
N PRO A 174 10.60 -0.02 -10.11
CA PRO A 174 11.19 -0.18 -8.79
C PRO A 174 11.62 1.17 -8.21
N ALA A 175 11.56 1.29 -6.88
CA ALA A 175 12.23 2.35 -6.17
C ALA A 175 13.72 2.02 -5.97
N ALA A 176 14.57 3.06 -6.01
CA ALA A 176 15.92 2.98 -5.49
C ALA A 176 15.97 3.71 -4.16
N ALA A 177 16.78 3.19 -3.21
CA ALA A 177 16.90 3.82 -1.91
C ALA A 177 17.48 5.24 -2.03
N ALA A 178 16.75 6.21 -1.49
CA ALA A 178 17.14 7.60 -1.44
C ALA A 178 16.71 8.23 -0.11
N PRO A 179 17.36 9.30 0.35
CA PRO A 179 16.83 10.13 1.41
C PRO A 179 15.40 10.58 1.08
N SER A 180 14.60 10.82 2.10
CA SER A 180 13.26 11.40 1.89
C SER A 180 13.39 12.73 1.14
N ALA A 181 12.70 12.78 0.01
CA ALA A 181 12.70 13.95 -0.86
C ALA A 181 11.28 14.17 -1.39
N PRO A 182 10.36 14.71 -0.56
CA PRO A 182 8.98 14.99 -0.97
C PRO A 182 8.91 15.84 -2.23
N GLU A 183 9.92 16.69 -2.46
CA GLU A 183 10.05 17.57 -3.61
C GLU A 183 10.11 16.79 -4.93
N LEU A 184 10.71 15.60 -4.91
CA LEU A 184 10.73 14.70 -6.09
C LEU A 184 9.32 14.24 -6.50
N PHE A 185 8.43 14.05 -5.52
CA PHE A 185 7.06 13.65 -5.78
C PHE A 185 6.15 14.84 -6.15
N ALA A 186 6.49 16.05 -5.69
CA ALA A 186 5.77 17.27 -6.04
C ALA A 186 6.15 17.83 -7.42
N CYS A 187 7.18 17.29 -8.07
CA CYS A 187 7.67 17.80 -9.34
C CYS A 187 6.75 17.45 -10.53
N PRO A 188 6.79 18.21 -11.64
CA PRO A 188 5.99 17.92 -12.83
C PRO A 188 6.24 16.54 -13.43
N ARG A 189 7.41 15.92 -13.20
CA ARG A 189 7.72 14.59 -13.72
C ARG A 189 6.89 13.51 -13.05
N MET A 190 6.54 13.64 -11.77
CA MET A 190 5.64 12.68 -11.13
C MET A 190 4.25 12.71 -11.79
N HIS A 191 3.71 13.88 -12.09
CA HIS A 191 2.46 14.00 -12.84
C HIS A 191 2.55 13.38 -14.24
N LYS A 192 3.68 13.60 -14.94
CA LYS A 192 3.93 12.99 -16.26
C LYS A 192 4.02 11.46 -16.16
N LEU A 193 4.66 10.92 -15.13
CA LEU A 193 4.72 9.47 -14.90
C LEU A 193 3.33 8.87 -14.73
N ILE A 194 2.50 9.48 -13.89
CA ILE A 194 1.12 9.01 -13.68
C ILE A 194 0.28 9.13 -14.95
N ALA A 195 0.43 10.22 -15.69
CA ALA A 195 -0.26 10.38 -16.98
C ALA A 195 0.17 9.33 -18.01
N ALA A 196 1.47 9.05 -18.12
CA ALA A 196 2.01 8.01 -19.00
C ALA A 196 1.54 6.61 -18.57
N ALA A 197 1.54 6.32 -17.26
CA ALA A 197 1.03 5.06 -16.72
C ALA A 197 -0.46 4.87 -17.03
N ARG A 198 -1.29 5.91 -16.87
CA ARG A 198 -2.72 5.86 -17.24
C ARG A 198 -2.92 5.59 -18.72
N ALA A 199 -2.14 6.25 -19.59
CA ALA A 199 -2.25 6.06 -21.04
C ALA A 199 -1.83 4.64 -21.46
N ALA A 200 -0.70 4.14 -20.92
CA ALA A 200 -0.17 2.81 -21.25
C ALA A 200 -1.03 1.66 -20.72
N TYR A 201 -1.75 1.87 -19.62
CA TYR A 201 -2.59 0.89 -18.91
C TYR A 201 -4.07 1.30 -18.86
N ALA A 202 -4.58 1.99 -19.88
CA ALA A 202 -5.94 2.55 -19.92
C ALA A 202 -7.08 1.52 -19.77
N ARG A 203 -6.82 0.24 -20.10
CA ARG A 203 -7.76 -0.89 -19.95
C ARG A 203 -7.27 -1.95 -18.96
N ASP A 204 -6.23 -1.63 -18.22
CA ASP A 204 -5.50 -2.50 -17.31
C ASP A 204 -5.41 -1.82 -15.93
N TYR A 205 -4.47 -2.21 -15.10
CA TYR A 205 -4.38 -1.66 -13.74
C TYR A 205 -2.99 -1.09 -13.43
N VAL A 206 -2.99 -0.01 -12.65
CA VAL A 206 -1.80 0.54 -12.02
C VAL A 206 -1.97 0.44 -10.50
N VAL A 207 -1.03 -0.19 -9.84
CA VAL A 207 -0.97 -0.29 -8.36
C VAL A 207 0.26 0.46 -7.89
N ILE A 208 0.09 1.40 -6.97
CA ILE A 208 1.19 2.21 -6.42
C ILE A 208 1.38 1.84 -4.95
N ASP A 209 2.53 1.27 -4.60
CA ASP A 209 2.94 1.08 -3.21
C ASP A 209 3.48 2.39 -2.66
N CYS A 210 2.78 3.00 -1.71
CA CYS A 210 3.15 4.27 -1.08
C CYS A 210 3.75 4.04 0.30
N PRO A 211 4.66 4.88 0.78
CA PRO A 211 5.13 4.82 2.16
C PRO A 211 4.00 5.06 3.18
N PRO A 212 4.22 4.84 4.50
CA PRO A 212 3.19 5.04 5.52
C PRO A 212 2.71 6.49 5.57
N ALA A 213 1.41 6.72 5.60
CA ALA A 213 0.81 8.06 5.51
C ALA A 213 1.28 9.00 6.61
N LEU A 214 1.41 8.54 7.87
CA LEU A 214 1.85 9.38 8.98
C LEU A 214 3.35 9.64 9.03
N ALA A 215 4.14 8.92 8.25
CA ALA A 215 5.61 9.05 8.23
C ALA A 215 6.14 9.80 7.01
N ALA A 216 5.33 9.95 5.95
CA ALA A 216 5.80 10.37 4.64
C ALA A 216 4.81 11.33 3.96
N PRO A 217 5.12 12.63 3.89
CA PRO A 217 4.25 13.62 3.23
C PRO A 217 4.07 13.33 1.73
N GLU A 218 5.04 12.66 1.09
CA GLU A 218 4.97 12.21 -0.30
C GLU A 218 3.79 11.28 -0.56
N THR A 219 3.34 10.52 0.44
CA THR A 219 2.17 9.66 0.33
C THR A 219 0.91 10.46 -0.02
N GLN A 220 0.72 11.63 0.61
CA GLN A 220 -0.44 12.47 0.30
C GLN A 220 -0.39 13.00 -1.14
N ILE A 221 0.80 13.32 -1.64
CA ILE A 221 0.98 13.79 -3.02
C ILE A 221 0.58 12.67 -4.00
N VAL A 222 1.14 11.48 -3.81
CA VAL A 222 0.86 10.32 -4.67
C VAL A 222 -0.59 9.87 -4.60
N ALA A 223 -1.16 9.83 -3.39
CA ALA A 223 -2.55 9.41 -3.17
C ALA A 223 -3.56 10.32 -3.90
N ARG A 224 -3.28 11.62 -4.01
CA ARG A 224 -4.12 12.57 -4.77
C ARG A 224 -4.03 12.39 -6.28
N LEU A 225 -2.99 11.74 -6.79
CA LEU A 225 -2.83 11.42 -8.20
C LEU A 225 -3.50 10.09 -8.57
N ALA A 226 -3.80 9.25 -7.57
CA ALA A 226 -4.50 7.99 -7.75
C ALA A 226 -6.02 8.19 -7.90
N ASP A 227 -6.71 7.20 -8.51
CA ASP A 227 -8.17 7.20 -8.63
C ASP A 227 -8.83 6.85 -7.30
N ALA A 228 -8.19 5.93 -6.56
CA ALA A 228 -8.64 5.57 -5.22
C ALA A 228 -7.49 4.95 -4.40
N LEU A 229 -7.67 4.91 -3.10
CA LEU A 229 -6.66 4.47 -2.13
C LEU A 229 -7.16 3.28 -1.31
N VAL A 230 -6.30 2.28 -1.17
CA VAL A 230 -6.46 1.15 -0.25
C VAL A 230 -5.61 1.42 1.00
N MET A 231 -6.26 1.52 2.17
CA MET A 231 -5.57 1.68 3.45
C MET A 231 -5.35 0.31 4.11
N VAL A 232 -4.11 -0.05 4.37
CA VAL A 232 -3.74 -1.28 5.07
C VAL A 232 -3.60 -1.00 6.57
N ILE A 233 -4.20 -1.85 7.37
CA ILE A 233 -4.22 -1.77 8.84
C ILE A 233 -3.73 -3.10 9.40
N ALA A 234 -2.76 -3.10 10.32
CA ALA A 234 -2.35 -4.32 11.01
C ALA A 234 -3.32 -4.64 12.16
N ALA A 235 -3.98 -5.80 12.09
CA ALA A 235 -4.90 -6.26 13.13
C ALA A 235 -4.20 -6.33 14.49
N ASN A 236 -4.88 -5.87 15.52
CA ASN A 236 -4.41 -5.88 16.92
C ASN A 236 -3.08 -5.12 17.16
N ARG A 237 -2.60 -4.32 16.19
CA ARG A 237 -1.34 -3.56 16.30
C ARG A 237 -1.50 -2.08 16.01
N THR A 238 -2.32 -1.72 15.01
CA THR A 238 -2.53 -0.33 14.64
C THR A 238 -3.52 0.32 15.59
N PRO A 239 -3.12 1.35 16.36
CA PRO A 239 -4.06 2.08 17.21
C PRO A 239 -5.12 2.81 16.37
N ARG A 240 -6.36 2.81 16.81
CA ARG A 240 -7.48 3.47 16.10
C ARG A 240 -7.21 4.94 15.81
N HIS A 241 -6.62 5.66 16.78
CA HIS A 241 -6.27 7.06 16.59
C HIS A 241 -5.22 7.29 15.49
N ALA A 242 -4.31 6.33 15.24
CA ALA A 242 -3.37 6.42 14.14
C ALA A 242 -4.07 6.26 12.79
N VAL A 243 -5.06 5.36 12.70
CA VAL A 243 -5.90 5.22 11.50
C VAL A 243 -6.68 6.49 11.24
N ALA A 244 -7.34 7.06 12.26
CA ALA A 244 -8.10 8.30 12.14
C ALA A 244 -7.21 9.45 11.64
N ARG A 245 -6.04 9.67 12.26
CA ARG A 245 -5.08 10.69 11.82
C ARG A 245 -4.59 10.47 10.38
N ALA A 246 -4.35 9.22 9.97
CA ALA A 246 -3.94 8.93 8.61
C ALA A 246 -5.06 9.24 7.60
N LEU A 247 -6.31 8.93 7.92
CA LEU A 247 -7.46 9.29 7.10
C LEU A 247 -7.67 10.81 7.03
N ASP A 248 -7.48 11.53 8.15
CA ASP A 248 -7.52 13.00 8.18
C ASP A 248 -6.43 13.61 7.28
N GLN A 249 -5.21 13.07 7.32
CA GLN A 249 -4.11 13.52 6.47
C GLN A 249 -4.36 13.25 4.98
N LEU A 250 -5.11 12.18 4.68
CA LEU A 250 -5.50 11.79 3.32
C LEU A 250 -6.87 12.35 2.92
N ALA A 251 -7.39 13.33 3.67
CA ALA A 251 -8.65 13.98 3.33
C ALA A 251 -8.64 14.53 1.90
N GLY A 252 -9.72 14.28 1.17
CA GLY A 252 -9.87 14.62 -0.25
C GLY A 252 -9.35 13.54 -1.21
N CYS A 253 -8.71 12.45 -0.72
CA CYS A 253 -8.47 11.26 -1.52
C CYS A 253 -9.69 10.34 -1.44
N GLU A 254 -10.02 9.69 -2.55
CA GLU A 254 -11.06 8.65 -2.55
C GLU A 254 -10.51 7.38 -1.87
N ILE A 255 -11.23 6.85 -0.88
CA ILE A 255 -10.85 5.61 -0.19
C ILE A 255 -11.65 4.44 -0.79
N ALA A 256 -10.97 3.54 -1.52
CA ALA A 256 -11.56 2.32 -2.05
C ALA A 256 -11.95 1.33 -0.96
N GLY A 257 -11.19 1.32 0.13
CA GLY A 257 -11.46 0.43 1.27
C GLY A 257 -10.31 0.28 2.24
N LEU A 258 -10.58 -0.48 3.30
CA LEU A 258 -9.61 -0.84 4.33
C LEU A 258 -9.29 -2.33 4.21
N VAL A 259 -7.99 -2.68 4.28
CA VAL A 259 -7.50 -4.06 4.33
C VAL A 259 -6.96 -4.34 5.71
N LEU A 260 -7.62 -5.23 6.45
CA LEU A 260 -7.12 -5.70 7.73
C LEU A 260 -6.10 -6.81 7.49
N ASN A 261 -4.81 -6.48 7.62
CA ASN A 261 -3.69 -7.38 7.46
C ASN A 261 -3.26 -7.98 8.81
N ARG A 262 -2.50 -9.08 8.79
CA ARG A 262 -2.01 -9.80 9.98
C ARG A 262 -3.14 -10.26 10.92
N PHE A 263 -4.33 -10.46 10.38
CA PHE A 263 -5.45 -10.99 11.14
C PHE A 263 -5.27 -12.51 11.32
N GLU A 264 -5.09 -12.91 12.57
CA GLU A 264 -5.12 -14.32 12.98
C GLU A 264 -6.53 -14.61 13.48
N PRO A 265 -7.31 -15.45 12.77
CA PRO A 265 -8.59 -15.88 13.33
C PRO A 265 -8.32 -16.66 14.62
N SER A 266 -8.82 -16.14 15.75
CA SER A 266 -8.84 -16.92 16.98
C SER A 266 -9.77 -18.11 16.76
N TYR A 267 -9.22 -19.28 16.47
CA TYR A 267 -9.96 -20.54 16.51
C TYR A 267 -10.25 -20.90 17.96
N SER A 268 -11.21 -20.23 18.56
CA SER A 268 -11.88 -20.72 19.75
C SER A 268 -13.39 -20.75 19.49
N ARG A 269 -13.78 -21.77 18.75
CA ARG A 269 -15.00 -22.53 18.95
C ARG A 269 -14.91 -23.78 18.08
N LYS A 270 -14.54 -24.89 18.71
CA LYS A 270 -15.05 -26.19 18.28
C LYS A 270 -16.56 -26.02 18.14
N ALA A 271 -17.06 -25.95 16.92
CA ALA A 271 -18.45 -26.28 16.69
C ALA A 271 -18.59 -27.78 16.99
N GLU A 272 -19.01 -28.09 18.19
CA GLU A 272 -19.71 -29.32 18.49
C GLU A 272 -20.98 -29.31 17.63
N TYR A 273 -20.90 -29.92 16.48
CA TYR A 273 -22.05 -30.55 15.86
C TYR A 273 -21.91 -32.02 16.16
N GLY A 274 -22.57 -32.44 17.29
CA GLY A 274 -23.02 -33.80 17.52
C GLY A 274 -24.19 -34.13 16.60
#